data_53b5f5d722a0aac5099b8e82ccbd92df
#
_entry.id   53b5f5d722a0aac5099b8e82ccbd92df
#
_cell.length_a   1.000
_cell.length_b   1.000
_cell.length_c   1.000
_cell.angle_alpha   90.00
_cell.angle_beta   90.00
_cell.angle_gamma   90.00
#
_symmetry.space_group_name_H-M   'P 1'
#
loop_
_entity.id
_entity.type
_entity.pdbx_description
1 polymer ?
#
loop_
_entity_poly.entity_id
_entity_poly.type
_entity_poly.pdbx_seq_one_letter_code
_entity_poly.pdbx_strand_id
1 'polypeptide(L)'
;MSKLQPVRGTHDLLPDEYRRFVHVVDTARDVAGLYGYREMATPIFEFTELFARGIGETTDVVSKEMYTFDDRGGESLTLRPEYTAGICRAFISNGALAQQLPLKLFAAGPMFRYERPQKGRQRQFHQKIGRAHV
;
A
#
# COMPACT_ATOMS: atom_id res chain seq x y z
N MET A 1 16.63 25.89 -19.38
CA MET A 1 16.63 24.64 -18.59
C MET A 1 15.27 24.51 -17.90
N SER A 2 14.53 23.45 -18.19
CA SER A 2 13.26 23.20 -17.52
C SER A 2 13.51 22.88 -16.05
N LYS A 3 12.68 23.42 -15.16
CA LYS A 3 12.75 23.05 -13.74
C LYS A 3 12.35 21.59 -13.56
N LEU A 4 13.07 20.88 -12.69
CA LEU A 4 12.66 19.54 -12.30
C LEU A 4 11.32 19.62 -11.57
N GLN A 5 10.42 18.75 -11.95
CA GLN A 5 9.09 18.63 -11.37
C GLN A 5 8.91 17.22 -10.80
N PRO A 6 8.02 17.03 -9.83
CA PRO A 6 7.69 15.67 -9.43
C PRO A 6 7.07 14.89 -10.60
N VAL A 7 7.13 13.57 -10.52
CA VAL A 7 6.54 12.70 -11.54
C VAL A 7 5.05 13.02 -11.68
N ARG A 8 4.55 13.04 -12.91
CA ARG A 8 3.14 13.31 -13.18
C ARG A 8 2.24 12.37 -12.37
N GLY A 9 1.27 12.93 -11.69
CA GLY A 9 0.38 12.16 -10.81
C GLY A 9 0.92 11.98 -9.40
N THR A 10 2.03 12.65 -9.08
CA THR A 10 2.55 12.75 -7.72
C THR A 10 2.65 14.23 -7.34
N HIS A 11 2.73 14.50 -6.04
CA HIS A 11 2.93 15.85 -5.56
C HIS A 11 3.64 15.84 -4.20
N ASP A 12 4.32 16.94 -3.93
CA ASP A 12 4.94 17.14 -2.63
C ASP A 12 3.87 17.52 -1.60
N LEU A 13 3.97 16.98 -0.41
CA LEU A 13 3.19 17.45 0.74
C LEU A 13 4.06 18.44 1.51
N LEU A 14 3.80 19.72 1.34
CA LEU A 14 4.55 20.76 2.03
C LEU A 14 4.16 20.80 3.52
N PRO A 15 4.94 21.48 4.38
CA PRO A 15 4.81 21.29 5.83
C PRO A 15 3.41 21.42 6.39
N ASP A 16 2.62 22.40 5.96
CA ASP A 16 1.25 22.56 6.50
C ASP A 16 0.30 21.46 6.00
N GLU A 17 0.40 21.08 4.74
CA GLU A 17 -0.38 19.97 4.18
C GLU A 17 0.02 18.65 4.84
N TYR A 18 1.32 18.44 5.02
CA TYR A 18 1.83 17.23 5.65
C TYR A 18 1.37 17.11 7.09
N ARG A 19 1.34 18.21 7.83
CA ARG A 19 0.83 18.24 9.20
C ARG A 19 -0.64 17.82 9.25
N ARG A 20 -1.47 18.29 8.34
CA ARG A 20 -2.88 17.86 8.24
C ARG A 20 -2.99 16.39 7.90
N PHE A 21 -2.15 15.91 6.99
CA PHE A 21 -2.08 14.50 6.62
C PHE A 21 -1.71 13.63 7.83
N VAL A 22 -0.68 14.00 8.57
CA VAL A 22 -0.25 13.28 9.79
C VAL A 22 -1.37 13.24 10.82
N HIS A 23 -2.10 14.36 11.00
CA HIS A 23 -3.24 14.40 11.93
C HIS A 23 -4.31 13.37 11.56
N VAL A 24 -4.64 13.23 10.29
CA VAL A 24 -5.62 12.24 9.81
C VAL A 24 -5.14 10.82 10.09
N VAL A 25 -3.88 10.53 9.79
CA VAL A 25 -3.30 9.19 10.01
C VAL A 25 -3.24 8.88 11.51
N ASP A 26 -2.79 9.83 12.32
CA ASP A 26 -2.70 9.64 13.77
C ASP A 26 -4.08 9.42 14.40
N THR A 27 -5.09 10.17 13.97
CA THR A 27 -6.46 9.98 14.42
C THR A 27 -6.97 8.58 14.07
N ALA A 28 -6.74 8.13 12.85
CA ALA A 28 -7.12 6.78 12.42
C ALA A 28 -6.40 5.69 13.24
N ARG A 29 -5.12 5.91 13.52
CA ARG A 29 -4.31 5.00 14.36
C ARG A 29 -4.86 4.92 15.77
N ASP A 30 -5.18 6.06 16.37
CA ASP A 30 -5.73 6.11 17.73
C ASP A 30 -7.09 5.41 17.83
N VAL A 31 -7.97 5.66 16.87
CA VAL A 31 -9.28 4.99 16.80
C VAL A 31 -9.11 3.48 16.62
N ALA A 32 -8.23 3.05 15.71
CA ALA A 32 -7.95 1.63 15.53
C ALA A 32 -7.44 0.97 16.81
N GLY A 33 -6.57 1.66 17.55
CA GLY A 33 -6.07 1.19 18.85
C GLY A 33 -7.18 0.96 19.88
N LEU A 34 -8.20 1.83 19.89
CA LEU A 34 -9.35 1.68 20.79
C LEU A 34 -10.13 0.38 20.52
N TYR A 35 -10.12 -0.10 19.30
CA TYR A 35 -10.78 -1.35 18.91
C TYR A 35 -9.84 -2.57 18.93
N GLY A 36 -8.66 -2.42 19.50
CA GLY A 36 -7.70 -3.52 19.65
C GLY A 36 -6.89 -3.84 18.40
N TYR A 37 -6.84 -2.95 17.41
CA TYR A 37 -5.98 -3.11 16.24
C TYR A 37 -4.53 -2.79 16.59
N ARG A 38 -3.63 -3.63 16.15
CA ARG A 38 -2.18 -3.44 16.29
C ARG A 38 -1.59 -3.03 14.96
N GLU A 39 -0.69 -2.06 14.99
CA GLU A 39 -0.11 -1.52 13.76
C GLU A 39 1.02 -2.39 13.24
N MET A 40 1.05 -2.57 11.93
CA MET A 40 2.13 -3.25 11.22
C MET A 40 2.44 -2.53 9.90
N ALA A 41 3.54 -2.90 9.30
CA ALA A 41 3.90 -2.44 7.97
C ALA A 41 4.51 -3.59 7.17
N THR A 42 4.32 -3.56 5.87
CA THR A 42 4.96 -4.47 4.92
C THR A 42 5.79 -3.67 3.92
N PRO A 43 6.68 -4.31 3.14
CA PRO A 43 7.45 -3.60 2.13
C PRO A 43 6.56 -2.90 1.09
N ILE A 44 7.08 -1.82 0.52
CA ILE A 44 6.35 -1.08 -0.54
C ILE A 44 6.31 -1.84 -1.87
N PHE A 45 7.16 -2.83 -2.05
CA PHE A 45 7.16 -3.68 -3.23
C PHE A 45 7.15 -5.14 -2.82
N GLU A 46 6.58 -5.95 -3.68
CA GLU A 46 6.44 -7.39 -3.51
C GLU A 46 6.76 -8.07 -4.84
N PHE A 47 6.92 -9.39 -4.83
CA PHE A 47 6.96 -10.14 -6.08
C PHE A 47 5.67 -9.94 -6.86
N THR A 48 5.78 -9.71 -8.16
CA THR A 48 4.65 -9.42 -9.04
C THR A 48 3.54 -10.48 -8.95
N GLU A 49 3.92 -11.75 -8.78
CA GLU A 49 2.95 -12.84 -8.70
C GLU A 49 1.97 -12.73 -7.53
N LEU A 50 2.35 -12.01 -6.44
CA LEU A 50 1.44 -11.82 -5.33
C LEU A 50 0.17 -11.09 -5.75
N PHE A 51 0.33 -10.03 -6.55
CA PHE A 51 -0.80 -9.23 -7.03
C PHE A 51 -1.56 -9.92 -8.16
N ALA A 52 -0.87 -10.67 -9.01
CA ALA A 52 -1.50 -11.45 -10.08
C ALA A 52 -2.45 -12.51 -9.51
N ARG A 53 -2.07 -13.18 -8.42
CA ARG A 53 -2.92 -14.18 -7.77
C ARG A 53 -4.09 -13.58 -7.02
N GLY A 54 -3.90 -12.38 -6.43
CA GLY A 54 -4.91 -11.77 -5.55
C GLY A 54 -6.07 -11.11 -6.27
N ILE A 55 -5.86 -10.65 -7.50
CA ILE A 55 -6.83 -9.83 -8.25
C ILE A 55 -7.43 -10.62 -9.43
N GLY A 56 -6.90 -11.82 -9.73
CA GLY A 56 -7.27 -12.63 -10.90
C GLY A 56 -6.49 -12.23 -12.15
N GLU A 57 -6.09 -13.23 -12.92
CA GLU A 57 -5.22 -13.05 -14.08
C GLU A 57 -5.84 -12.25 -15.22
N THR A 58 -7.13 -11.91 -15.13
CA THR A 58 -7.90 -11.39 -16.25
C THR A 58 -8.32 -9.92 -16.14
N THR A 59 -7.94 -9.22 -15.06
CA THR A 59 -8.31 -7.81 -14.96
C THR A 59 -7.23 -6.93 -15.54
N ASP A 60 -7.64 -6.00 -16.40
CA ASP A 60 -6.77 -4.95 -16.98
C ASP A 60 -6.00 -4.16 -15.89
N VAL A 61 -6.52 -4.15 -14.68
CA VAL A 61 -5.91 -3.51 -13.50
C VAL A 61 -4.55 -4.12 -13.18
N VAL A 62 -4.41 -5.46 -13.32
CA VAL A 62 -3.19 -6.19 -12.96
C VAL A 62 -2.05 -5.86 -13.91
N SER A 63 -2.32 -5.70 -15.21
CA SER A 63 -1.26 -5.53 -16.20
C SER A 63 -0.99 -4.07 -16.59
N LYS A 64 -1.99 -3.19 -16.51
CA LYS A 64 -1.90 -1.82 -17.04
C LYS A 64 -1.72 -0.73 -15.99
N GLU A 65 -2.11 -0.99 -14.74
CA GLU A 65 -2.10 0.03 -13.69
C GLU A 65 -1.04 -0.19 -12.61
N MET A 66 -0.24 -1.26 -12.71
CA MET A 66 0.82 -1.52 -11.75
C MET A 66 2.18 -1.06 -12.27
N TYR A 67 3.00 -0.54 -11.36
CA TYR A 67 4.40 -0.27 -11.63
C TYR A 67 5.19 -1.54 -11.40
N THR A 68 5.57 -2.21 -12.47
CA THR A 68 6.31 -3.47 -12.44
C THR A 68 7.68 -3.28 -13.08
N PHE A 69 8.71 -3.84 -12.45
CA PHE A 69 10.08 -3.74 -12.94
C PHE A 69 10.87 -5.00 -12.56
N ASP A 70 11.93 -5.26 -13.30
CA ASP A 70 12.87 -6.32 -12.96
C ASP A 70 13.97 -5.76 -12.08
N ASP A 71 14.32 -6.47 -11.01
CA ASP A 71 15.48 -6.13 -10.22
C ASP A 71 16.77 -6.58 -10.92
N ARG A 72 17.92 -6.30 -10.32
CA ARG A 72 19.20 -6.68 -10.91
C ARG A 72 19.40 -8.18 -10.97
N GLY A 73 18.71 -8.94 -10.16
CA GLY A 73 18.74 -10.40 -10.17
C GLY A 73 17.77 -11.03 -11.17
N GLY A 74 17.01 -10.21 -11.90
CA GLY A 74 16.04 -10.68 -12.89
C GLY A 74 14.67 -11.05 -12.31
N GLU A 75 14.41 -10.78 -11.05
CA GLU A 75 13.10 -11.03 -10.45
C GLU A 75 12.13 -9.88 -10.74
N SER A 76 10.88 -10.23 -11.05
CA SER A 76 9.83 -9.24 -11.32
C SER A 76 9.22 -8.74 -10.03
N LEU A 77 9.33 -7.43 -9.78
CA LEU A 77 8.82 -6.76 -8.60
C LEU A 77 7.76 -5.74 -9.00
N THR A 78 6.80 -5.52 -8.12
CA THR A 78 5.72 -4.55 -8.34
C THR A 78 5.59 -3.64 -7.12
N LEU A 79 5.51 -2.32 -7.36
CA LEU A 79 5.13 -1.37 -6.32
C LEU A 79 3.67 -1.63 -5.92
N ARG A 80 3.41 -1.81 -4.65
CA ARG A 80 2.08 -2.22 -4.16
C ARG A 80 0.99 -1.26 -4.61
N PRO A 81 -0.06 -1.76 -5.31
CA PRO A 81 -1.21 -0.95 -5.68
C PRO A 81 -2.26 -0.86 -4.57
N GLU A 82 -2.17 -1.72 -3.55
CA GLU A 82 -3.06 -1.77 -2.40
C GLU A 82 -2.34 -2.49 -1.24
N TYR A 83 -2.88 -2.40 -0.03
CA TYR A 83 -2.19 -2.91 1.15
C TYR A 83 -2.59 -4.35 1.52
N THR A 84 -3.79 -4.77 1.17
CA THR A 84 -4.38 -6.03 1.65
C THR A 84 -3.54 -7.26 1.29
N ALA A 85 -3.08 -7.34 0.05
CA ALA A 85 -2.30 -8.51 -0.42
C ALA A 85 -1.00 -8.68 0.37
N GLY A 86 -0.28 -7.58 0.63
CA GLY A 86 0.95 -7.62 1.42
C GLY A 86 0.71 -8.05 2.86
N ILE A 87 -0.37 -7.58 3.47
CA ILE A 87 -0.74 -7.98 4.84
C ILE A 87 -1.07 -9.47 4.88
N CYS A 88 -1.85 -9.97 3.93
CA CYS A 88 -2.18 -11.41 3.85
C CYS A 88 -0.92 -12.25 3.63
N ARG A 89 -0.01 -11.82 2.73
CA ARG A 89 1.26 -12.51 2.53
C ARG A 89 2.08 -12.54 3.83
N ALA A 90 2.16 -11.41 4.54
CA ALA A 90 2.90 -11.32 5.80
C ALA A 90 2.29 -12.25 6.87
N PHE A 91 0.96 -12.33 6.93
CA PHE A 91 0.28 -13.25 7.84
C PHE A 91 0.66 -14.71 7.54
N ILE A 92 0.67 -15.09 6.27
CA ILE A 92 1.03 -16.45 5.86
C ILE A 92 2.52 -16.73 6.09
N SER A 93 3.40 -15.80 5.71
CA SER A 93 4.84 -16.01 5.81
C SER A 93 5.38 -15.93 7.24
N ASN A 94 4.58 -15.41 8.18
CA ASN A 94 4.93 -15.34 9.60
C ASN A 94 3.95 -16.21 10.39
N GLY A 95 4.10 -17.53 10.26
CA GLY A 95 3.17 -18.51 10.85
C GLY A 95 2.87 -18.32 12.33
N ALA A 96 3.77 -17.68 13.08
CA ALA A 96 3.54 -17.37 14.50
C ALA A 96 2.33 -16.44 14.73
N LEU A 97 1.98 -15.60 13.75
CA LEU A 97 0.80 -14.74 13.85
C LEU A 97 -0.50 -15.53 13.86
N ALA A 98 -0.53 -16.67 13.17
CA ALA A 98 -1.72 -17.54 13.15
C ALA A 98 -2.08 -18.11 14.53
N GLN A 99 -1.11 -18.13 15.46
CA GLN A 99 -1.33 -18.60 16.82
C GLN A 99 -1.96 -17.53 17.73
N GLN A 100 -2.06 -16.31 17.26
CA GLN A 100 -2.57 -15.16 18.02
C GLN A 100 -3.99 -14.76 17.60
N LEU A 101 -4.74 -15.65 17.01
CA LEU A 101 -6.12 -15.38 16.55
C LEU A 101 -7.07 -15.19 17.74
N PRO A 102 -8.04 -14.29 17.66
CA PRO A 102 -8.30 -13.37 16.55
C PRO A 102 -7.24 -12.25 16.49
N LEU A 103 -6.82 -11.88 15.27
CA LEU A 103 -5.80 -10.87 15.05
C LEU A 103 -6.39 -9.70 14.27
N LYS A 104 -6.26 -8.49 14.84
CA LYS A 104 -6.70 -7.25 14.21
C LYS A 104 -5.49 -6.40 13.88
N LEU A 105 -5.32 -6.06 12.61
CA LEU A 105 -4.16 -5.35 12.11
C LEU A 105 -4.57 -4.03 11.46
N PHE A 106 -3.81 -2.97 11.75
CA PHE A 106 -3.92 -1.66 11.13
C PHE A 106 -2.63 -1.35 10.39
N ALA A 107 -2.75 -0.77 9.21
CA ALA A 107 -1.61 -0.31 8.45
C ALA A 107 -1.95 0.94 7.66
N ALA A 108 -0.97 1.83 7.51
CA ALA A 108 -1.10 3.04 6.71
C ALA A 108 0.18 3.25 5.94
N GLY A 109 0.11 3.59 4.68
CA GLY A 109 1.29 3.83 3.87
C GLY A 109 0.96 4.18 2.42
N PRO A 110 2.00 4.50 1.63
CA PRO A 110 1.82 4.88 0.23
C PRO A 110 1.53 3.68 -0.64
N MET A 111 0.67 3.90 -1.65
CA MET A 111 0.32 2.97 -2.71
C MET A 111 0.63 3.59 -4.05
N PHE A 112 0.78 2.76 -5.09
CA PHE A 112 1.25 3.20 -6.39
C PHE A 112 0.39 2.57 -7.49
N ARG A 113 -0.20 3.42 -8.37
CA ARG A 113 -0.98 2.95 -9.52
C ARG A 113 -0.66 3.81 -10.74
N TYR A 114 -0.39 3.18 -11.86
CA TYR A 114 -0.21 3.88 -13.12
C TYR A 114 -1.57 4.26 -13.68
N GLU A 115 -2.23 5.22 -13.04
CA GLU A 115 -3.51 5.74 -13.47
C GLU A 115 -3.34 7.04 -14.27
N ARG A 116 -4.32 7.34 -15.11
CA ARG A 116 -4.41 8.67 -15.72
C ARG A 116 -4.70 9.69 -14.60
N PRO A 117 -3.79 10.65 -14.35
CA PRO A 117 -4.01 11.62 -13.28
C PRO A 117 -5.26 12.45 -13.52
N GLN A 118 -6.10 12.55 -12.49
CA GLN A 118 -7.27 13.41 -12.47
C GLN A 118 -7.63 13.72 -11.02
N LYS A 119 -8.60 14.57 -10.79
CA LYS A 119 -9.01 14.93 -9.44
C LYS A 119 -9.43 13.68 -8.66
N GLY A 120 -8.79 13.46 -7.52
CA GLY A 120 -9.03 12.29 -6.67
C GLY A 120 -8.31 11.01 -7.10
N ARG A 121 -7.54 11.04 -8.20
CA ARG A 121 -6.75 9.90 -8.66
C ARG A 121 -5.30 10.31 -8.88
N GLN A 122 -4.44 9.83 -8.00
CA GLN A 122 -3.00 10.06 -8.06
C GLN A 122 -2.26 8.75 -8.34
N ARG A 123 -1.04 8.86 -8.86
CA ARG A 123 -0.18 7.70 -9.09
C ARG A 123 0.50 7.22 -7.81
N GLN A 124 0.70 8.12 -6.86
CA GLN A 124 1.06 7.79 -5.49
C GLN A 124 0.01 8.37 -4.56
N PHE A 125 -0.57 7.53 -3.71
CA PHE A 125 -1.59 7.93 -2.75
C PHE A 125 -1.41 7.13 -1.47
N HIS A 126 -2.02 7.57 -0.38
CA HIS A 126 -1.94 6.88 0.90
C HIS A 126 -3.23 6.11 1.18
N GLN A 127 -3.05 4.88 1.65
CA GLN A 127 -4.14 4.01 2.06
C GLN A 127 -4.00 3.66 3.53
N LYS A 128 -5.12 3.71 4.24
CA LYS A 128 -5.24 3.19 5.61
C LYS A 128 -6.16 1.99 5.56
N ILE A 129 -5.81 0.93 6.25
CA ILE A 129 -6.60 -0.29 6.25
C ILE A 129 -6.62 -0.90 7.65
N GLY A 130 -7.80 -1.34 8.09
CA GLY A 130 -7.97 -2.23 9.22
C GLY A 130 -8.39 -3.60 8.72
N ARG A 131 -7.73 -4.65 9.21
CA ARG A 131 -8.01 -6.01 8.79
C ARG A 131 -8.08 -6.92 10.02
N ALA A 132 -9.08 -7.76 10.08
CA ALA A 132 -9.24 -8.75 11.13
C ALA A 132 -9.14 -10.16 10.54
N HIS A 133 -8.37 -11.01 11.22
CA HIS A 133 -8.28 -12.44 10.94
C HIS A 133 -8.85 -13.19 12.14
N VAL A 134 -9.78 -14.06 11.89
CA VAL A 134 -10.48 -14.88 12.90
C VAL A 134 -10.19 -16.37 12.72
#